data_b200308da4a257e6fff8f8abc2b309f8
#
_entry.id   b200308da4a257e6fff8f8abc2b309f8
#
_cell.length_a   1.000
_cell.length_b   1.000
_cell.length_c   1.000
_cell.angle_alpha   90.00
_cell.angle_beta   90.00
_cell.angle_gamma   90.00
#
_symmetry.space_group_name_H-M   'P 1'
#
loop_
_entity.id
_entity.type
_entity.pdbx_description
1 polymer ?
#
loop_
_entity_poly.entity_id
_entity_poly.type
_entity_poly.pdbx_seq_one_letter_code
_entity_poly.pdbx_strand_id
1 'polypeptide(L)'
;DHRDLHSFPTRRSSDLNLGDKKLLLTGSAEVTLQMPCDRCLEPVDIPFKLEFDEELDMSKTESERTEDLDEQPYVSGYNLDVDRLLSNELLLNLPMKVLCREDCKGICNRCGANLNHMECSCDRSSPDPRMSVIQDLFQKFKEV
;
A
#
# COMPACT_ATOMS: atom_id res chain seq x y z
N ASP A 1 4.40 0.00 22.33
CA ASP A 1 4.93 -1.27 21.79
C ASP A 1 5.66 -0.96 20.49
N HIS A 2 6.98 -0.84 20.64
CA HIS A 2 7.87 -0.73 19.49
C HIS A 2 7.98 -2.12 18.85
N ARG A 3 7.45 -2.26 17.65
CA ARG A 3 7.75 -3.44 16.82
C ARG A 3 9.10 -3.22 16.16
N ASP A 4 10.04 -4.06 16.58
CA ASP A 4 11.41 -4.12 16.08
C ASP A 4 11.39 -4.44 14.57
N LEU A 5 11.70 -3.44 13.77
CA LEU A 5 12.08 -3.60 12.36
C LEU A 5 13.49 -4.17 12.32
N HIS A 6 13.60 -5.50 12.31
CA HIS A 6 14.89 -6.18 12.26
C HIS A 6 15.53 -6.12 10.88
N SER A 7 16.67 -5.46 10.90
CA SER A 7 17.86 -5.55 10.04
C SER A 7 17.68 -5.93 8.56
N PHE A 8 17.80 -4.91 7.74
CA PHE A 8 17.97 -5.03 6.30
C PHE A 8 19.44 -5.23 5.95
N PRO A 9 19.82 -6.20 5.09
CA PRO A 9 21.12 -6.22 4.47
C PRO A 9 21.15 -5.19 3.33
N THR A 10 21.57 -3.97 3.63
CA THR A 10 21.80 -2.94 2.62
C THR A 10 23.10 -3.23 1.87
N ARG A 11 23.01 -3.62 0.60
CA ARG A 11 24.13 -3.43 -0.33
C ARG A 11 24.11 -1.97 -0.80
N ARG A 12 25.06 -1.19 -0.34
CA ARG A 12 25.34 0.15 -0.85
C ARG A 12 26.20 0.03 -2.11
N SER A 13 25.69 0.55 -3.23
CA SER A 13 26.54 1.06 -4.27
C SER A 13 26.12 2.52 -4.52
N SER A 14 26.97 3.46 -4.13
CA SER A 14 26.78 4.88 -4.37
C SER A 14 27.89 5.33 -5.33
N ASP A 15 27.53 5.59 -6.57
CA ASP A 15 28.42 6.27 -7.51
C ASP A 15 28.17 7.78 -7.43
N LEU A 16 29.15 8.50 -6.86
CA LEU A 16 29.17 9.94 -6.77
C LEU A 16 29.73 10.53 -8.05
N ASN A 17 28.87 11.09 -8.91
CA ASN A 17 29.29 11.90 -10.04
C ASN A 17 29.26 13.39 -9.65
N LEU A 18 30.43 13.98 -9.48
CA LEU A 18 30.67 15.30 -8.87
C LEU A 18 30.72 16.45 -9.92
N GLY A 19 29.84 16.43 -10.94
CA GLY A 19 29.86 17.42 -12.02
C GLY A 19 28.79 18.52 -11.93
N ASP A 20 27.56 18.15 -11.63
CA ASP A 20 26.44 19.04 -11.35
C ASP A 20 25.95 18.71 -9.95
N LYS A 21 25.45 19.69 -9.19
CA LYS A 21 24.96 19.50 -7.81
C LYS A 21 23.80 18.48 -7.69
N LYS A 22 23.77 17.53 -8.59
CA LYS A 22 22.82 16.44 -8.68
C LYS A 22 23.46 15.15 -8.21
N LEU A 23 22.78 14.46 -7.31
CA LEU A 23 23.17 13.17 -6.77
C LEU A 23 22.19 12.12 -7.30
N LEU A 24 22.70 11.06 -7.90
CA LEU A 24 21.89 9.90 -8.25
C LEU A 24 21.95 8.89 -7.11
N LEU A 25 20.80 8.61 -6.52
CA LEU A 25 20.63 7.63 -5.45
C LEU A 25 19.98 6.39 -6.04
N THR A 26 20.73 5.29 -6.16
CA THR A 26 20.23 4.01 -6.61
C THR A 26 20.25 3.00 -5.47
N GLY A 27 19.23 2.18 -5.38
CA GLY A 27 19.18 1.18 -4.32
C GLY A 27 18.17 0.09 -4.58
N SER A 28 18.31 -1.00 -3.82
CA SER A 28 17.33 -2.07 -3.78
C SER A 28 17.12 -2.56 -2.36
N ALA A 29 15.88 -2.91 -2.03
CA ALA A 29 15.53 -3.49 -0.74
C ALA A 29 14.50 -4.61 -0.93
N GLU A 30 14.58 -5.64 -0.10
CA GLU A 30 13.57 -6.69 -0.02
C GLU A 30 12.87 -6.60 1.34
N VAL A 31 11.56 -6.47 1.31
CA VAL A 31 10.72 -6.29 2.50
C VAL A 31 9.56 -7.26 2.42
N THR A 32 9.21 -7.91 3.52
CA THR A 32 7.98 -8.70 3.61
C THR A 32 7.01 -7.99 4.54
N LEU A 33 5.83 -7.64 4.01
CA LEU A 33 4.76 -7.04 4.80
C LEU A 33 3.68 -8.07 5.08
N GLN A 34 3.19 -8.07 6.31
CA GLN A 34 1.98 -8.81 6.67
C GLN A 34 0.78 -7.88 6.55
N MET A 35 -0.09 -8.18 5.60
CA MET A 35 -1.31 -7.40 5.33
C MET A 35 -2.55 -8.28 5.46
N PRO A 36 -3.69 -7.74 5.92
CA PRO A 36 -4.94 -8.50 5.95
C PRO A 36 -5.47 -8.74 4.52
N CYS A 37 -5.99 -9.92 4.28
CA CYS A 37 -6.73 -10.22 3.05
C CYS A 37 -7.99 -9.36 2.96
N ASP A 38 -8.22 -8.70 1.82
CA ASP A 38 -9.37 -7.81 1.61
C ASP A 38 -10.74 -8.50 1.64
N ARG A 39 -10.76 -9.84 1.58
CA ARG A 39 -12.00 -10.62 1.63
C ARG A 39 -12.24 -11.32 2.95
N CYS A 40 -11.23 -11.95 3.54
CA CYS A 40 -11.38 -12.78 4.73
C CYS A 40 -10.66 -12.26 5.97
N LEU A 41 -9.88 -11.17 5.84
CA LEU A 41 -9.12 -10.52 6.89
C LEU A 41 -7.99 -11.38 7.50
N GLU A 42 -7.72 -12.54 6.92
CA GLU A 42 -6.57 -13.35 7.34
C GLU A 42 -5.27 -12.66 6.94
N PRO A 43 -4.23 -12.76 7.79
CA PRO A 43 -2.92 -12.18 7.48
C PRO A 43 -2.28 -12.90 6.29
N VAL A 44 -1.73 -12.12 5.38
CA VAL A 44 -1.02 -12.58 4.19
C VAL A 44 0.35 -11.92 4.16
N ASP A 45 1.39 -12.72 4.02
CA ASP A 45 2.76 -12.23 3.89
C ASP A 45 3.04 -11.93 2.42
N ILE A 46 3.35 -10.67 2.11
CA ILE A 46 3.59 -10.19 0.76
C ILE A 46 5.05 -9.74 0.66
N PRO A 47 5.87 -10.43 -0.17
CA PRO A 47 7.22 -9.99 -0.43
C PRO A 47 7.23 -8.82 -1.42
N PHE A 48 7.95 -7.76 -1.07
CA PHE A 48 8.20 -6.60 -1.92
C PHE A 48 9.67 -6.56 -2.30
N LYS A 49 9.92 -6.31 -3.58
CA LYS A 49 11.23 -5.92 -4.09
C LYS A 49 11.13 -4.46 -4.50
N LEU A 50 11.81 -3.63 -3.75
CA LEU A 50 11.90 -2.20 -4.01
C LEU A 50 13.19 -1.96 -4.79
N GLU A 51 13.08 -1.34 -5.94
CA GLU A 51 14.19 -0.84 -6.75
C GLU A 51 13.91 0.63 -7.00
N PHE A 52 14.83 1.50 -6.64
CA PHE A 52 14.65 2.94 -6.79
C PHE A 52 15.90 3.59 -7.37
N ASP A 53 15.66 4.53 -8.26
CA ASP A 53 16.63 5.38 -8.91
C ASP A 53 16.14 6.83 -8.77
N GLU A 54 16.65 7.55 -7.77
CA GLU A 54 16.24 8.90 -7.44
C GLU A 54 17.32 9.92 -7.77
N GLU A 55 16.96 10.97 -8.50
CA GLU A 55 17.83 12.10 -8.76
C GLU A 55 17.59 13.21 -7.74
N LEU A 56 18.59 13.47 -6.89
CA LEU A 56 18.56 14.48 -5.85
C LEU A 56 19.26 15.75 -6.31
N ASP A 57 18.54 16.87 -6.39
CA ASP A 57 19.15 18.18 -6.65
C ASP A 57 19.56 18.83 -5.34
N MET A 58 20.89 18.81 -5.07
CA MET A 58 21.47 19.40 -3.87
C MET A 58 21.68 20.92 -3.98
N SER A 59 21.31 21.55 -5.11
CA SER A 59 21.39 22.99 -5.29
C SER A 59 20.22 23.75 -4.72
N LYS A 60 19.07 23.08 -4.58
CA LYS A 60 17.83 23.65 -4.06
C LYS A 60 17.85 23.74 -2.54
N THR A 61 17.39 24.87 -2.02
CA THR A 61 17.15 25.05 -0.58
C THR A 61 15.89 24.33 -0.13
N GLU A 62 15.73 24.09 1.18
CA GLU A 62 14.51 23.45 1.72
C GLU A 62 13.22 24.20 1.35
N SER A 63 13.25 25.53 1.32
CA SER A 63 12.11 26.36 0.92
C SER A 63 11.75 26.21 -0.55
N GLU A 64 12.74 26.11 -1.44
CA GLU A 64 12.53 25.90 -2.88
C GLU A 64 12.00 24.49 -3.19
N ARG A 65 12.40 23.49 -2.41
CA ARG A 65 11.87 22.11 -2.52
C ARG A 65 10.42 22.01 -2.11
N THR A 66 10.00 22.78 -1.09
CA THR A 66 8.62 22.79 -0.59
C THR A 66 7.67 23.49 -1.57
N GLU A 67 8.16 24.44 -2.36
CA GLU A 67 7.38 25.15 -3.38
C GLU A 67 7.23 24.35 -4.68
N ASP A 68 8.22 23.53 -5.01
CA ASP A 68 8.14 22.58 -6.12
C ASP A 68 7.35 21.34 -5.65
N LEU A 69 6.42 20.86 -6.48
CA LEU A 69 5.61 19.65 -6.22
C LEU A 69 6.45 18.36 -6.10
N ASP A 70 7.75 18.44 -6.31
CA ASP A 70 8.75 17.37 -6.14
C ASP A 70 9.31 17.37 -4.71
N GLU A 71 8.44 17.34 -3.70
CA GLU A 71 8.85 17.29 -2.32
C GLU A 71 9.50 15.93 -2.00
N GLN A 72 10.81 15.96 -1.72
CA GLN A 72 11.56 14.79 -1.27
C GLN A 72 11.72 14.84 0.25
N PRO A 73 10.73 14.35 1.03
CA PRO A 73 10.67 14.53 2.48
C PRO A 73 11.76 13.75 3.23
N TYR A 74 12.48 12.89 2.52
CA TYR A 74 13.58 12.08 3.04
C TYR A 74 14.95 12.75 2.93
N VAL A 75 15.04 13.96 2.35
CA VAL A 75 16.30 14.73 2.25
C VAL A 75 16.19 16.01 3.05
N SER A 76 17.08 16.18 4.02
CA SER A 76 17.22 17.41 4.82
C SER A 76 18.67 17.89 4.78
N GLY A 77 18.92 18.97 4.01
CA GLY A 77 20.28 19.46 3.73
C GLY A 77 21.14 18.38 3.08
N TYR A 78 22.17 17.93 3.77
CA TYR A 78 23.09 16.85 3.34
C TYR A 78 22.76 15.49 3.98
N ASN A 79 21.65 15.39 4.73
CA ASN A 79 21.25 14.15 5.38
C ASN A 79 20.13 13.46 4.59
N LEU A 80 20.31 12.17 4.35
CA LEU A 80 19.30 11.28 3.78
C LEU A 80 18.67 10.44 4.89
N ASP A 81 17.36 10.57 5.07
CA ASP A 81 16.58 9.70 5.93
C ASP A 81 16.15 8.46 5.13
N VAL A 82 16.91 7.37 5.32
CA VAL A 82 16.71 6.12 4.59
C VAL A 82 15.38 5.46 4.96
N ASP A 83 14.94 5.58 6.21
CA ASP A 83 13.68 4.97 6.66
C ASP A 83 12.48 5.65 6.00
N ARG A 84 12.54 6.98 5.85
CA ARG A 84 11.52 7.73 5.11
C ARG A 84 11.51 7.40 3.63
N LEU A 85 12.69 7.31 3.00
CA LEU A 85 12.81 6.92 1.60
C LEU A 85 12.18 5.55 1.37
N LEU A 86 12.58 4.54 2.14
CA LEU A 86 12.03 3.19 2.02
C LEU A 86 10.53 3.13 2.30
N SER A 87 10.05 3.91 3.27
CA SER A 87 8.63 3.99 3.57
C SER A 87 7.84 4.60 2.41
N ASN A 88 8.38 5.64 1.78
CA ASN A 88 7.78 6.28 0.61
C ASN A 88 7.70 5.31 -0.57
N GLU A 89 8.83 4.66 -0.89
CA GLU A 89 8.90 3.66 -1.96
C GLU A 89 7.94 2.48 -1.70
N LEU A 90 7.84 2.05 -0.46
CA LEU A 90 6.92 0.99 -0.08
C LEU A 90 5.46 1.40 -0.31
N LEU A 91 5.07 2.62 0.10
CA LEU A 91 3.72 3.14 -0.08
C LEU A 91 3.33 3.26 -1.56
N LEU A 92 4.26 3.67 -2.42
CA LEU A 92 4.03 3.77 -3.86
C LEU A 92 3.83 2.40 -4.53
N ASN A 93 4.45 1.36 -3.97
CA ASN A 93 4.41 -0.01 -4.52
C ASN A 93 3.36 -0.90 -3.83
N LEU A 94 2.56 -0.38 -2.90
CA LEU A 94 1.51 -1.17 -2.25
C LEU A 94 0.48 -1.67 -3.26
N PRO A 95 0.11 -2.95 -3.22
CA PRO A 95 -0.90 -3.48 -4.12
C PRO A 95 -2.28 -2.92 -3.79
N MET A 96 -3.07 -2.61 -4.81
CA MET A 96 -4.45 -2.15 -4.66
C MET A 96 -5.37 -3.20 -4.03
N LYS A 97 -4.95 -4.46 -4.03
CA LYS A 97 -5.74 -5.58 -3.54
C LYS A 97 -4.85 -6.70 -3.01
N VAL A 98 -5.15 -7.13 -1.81
CA VAL A 98 -4.48 -8.24 -1.13
C VAL A 98 -5.44 -9.41 -0.96
N LEU A 99 -5.08 -10.57 -1.47
CA LEU A 99 -5.87 -11.80 -1.32
C LEU A 99 -4.99 -12.92 -0.78
N CYS A 100 -5.51 -13.68 0.18
CA CYS A 100 -4.84 -14.90 0.65
C CYS A 100 -4.76 -15.99 -0.43
N ARG A 101 -5.73 -16.00 -1.35
CA ARG A 101 -5.82 -16.86 -2.54
C ARG A 101 -6.83 -16.26 -3.52
N GLU A 102 -6.71 -16.58 -4.80
CA GLU A 102 -7.57 -16.03 -5.85
C GLU A 102 -9.05 -16.39 -5.65
N ASP A 103 -9.32 -17.62 -5.20
CA ASP A 103 -10.64 -18.16 -4.93
C ASP A 103 -11.18 -17.86 -3.53
N CYS A 104 -10.58 -16.91 -2.79
CA CYS A 104 -11.00 -16.56 -1.45
C CYS A 104 -12.49 -16.20 -1.41
N LYS A 105 -13.25 -16.94 -0.60
CA LYS A 105 -14.72 -16.76 -0.43
C LYS A 105 -15.07 -15.58 0.48
N GLY A 106 -14.10 -15.08 1.25
CA GLY A 106 -14.30 -13.97 2.16
C GLY A 106 -15.00 -14.33 3.47
N ILE A 107 -15.54 -13.30 4.10
CA ILE A 107 -16.36 -13.43 5.32
C ILE A 107 -17.84 -13.27 5.00
N CYS A 108 -18.69 -13.89 5.79
CA CYS A 108 -20.11 -13.69 5.70
C CYS A 108 -20.47 -12.27 6.20
N ASN A 109 -21.19 -11.50 5.38
CA ASN A 109 -21.62 -10.13 5.71
C ASN A 109 -22.66 -10.04 6.85
N ARG A 110 -23.24 -11.17 7.27
CA ARG A 110 -24.23 -11.21 8.36
C ARG A 110 -23.66 -11.68 9.69
N CYS A 111 -22.91 -12.79 9.68
CA CYS A 111 -22.41 -13.40 10.91
C CYS A 111 -20.88 -13.28 11.08
N GLY A 112 -20.14 -12.74 10.08
CA GLY A 112 -18.69 -12.59 10.14
C GLY A 112 -17.90 -13.90 10.00
N ALA A 113 -18.55 -15.04 9.78
CA ALA A 113 -17.87 -16.33 9.61
C ALA A 113 -16.99 -16.33 8.38
N ASN A 114 -15.75 -16.84 8.51
CA ASN A 114 -14.85 -17.01 7.38
C ASN A 114 -15.30 -18.19 6.51
N LEU A 115 -15.75 -17.87 5.30
CA LEU A 115 -16.34 -18.83 4.36
C LEU A 115 -15.30 -19.73 3.67
N ASN A 116 -14.02 -19.49 3.95
CA ASN A 116 -12.96 -20.39 3.51
C ASN A 116 -12.84 -21.62 4.42
N HIS A 117 -13.23 -21.48 5.69
CA HIS A 117 -13.06 -22.52 6.71
C HIS A 117 -14.38 -23.14 7.16
N MET A 118 -15.48 -22.39 7.05
CA MET A 118 -16.78 -22.88 7.51
C MET A 118 -17.92 -22.42 6.60
N GLU A 119 -18.96 -23.22 6.53
CA GLU A 119 -20.21 -22.83 5.91
C GLU A 119 -21.13 -22.16 6.93
N CYS A 120 -21.82 -21.11 6.52
CA CYS A 120 -22.84 -20.48 7.35
C CYS A 120 -24.23 -20.64 6.70
N SER A 121 -25.26 -20.78 7.52
CA SER A 121 -26.67 -20.91 7.09
C SER A 121 -27.37 -19.55 6.89
N CYS A 122 -26.63 -18.45 6.89
CA CYS A 122 -27.20 -17.12 6.70
C CYS A 122 -27.72 -16.96 5.27
N ASP A 123 -28.94 -16.43 5.13
CA ASP A 123 -29.46 -16.00 3.85
C ASP A 123 -28.68 -14.79 3.34
N ARG A 124 -27.98 -14.96 2.23
CA ARG A 124 -27.15 -13.94 1.57
C ARG A 124 -27.88 -13.25 0.42
N SER A 125 -29.06 -13.75 0.05
CA SER A 125 -29.86 -13.24 -1.06
C SER A 125 -30.66 -11.99 -0.69
N SER A 126 -30.76 -11.69 0.61
CA SER A 126 -31.49 -10.51 1.07
C SER A 126 -30.74 -9.23 0.69
N PRO A 127 -31.36 -8.39 -0.13
CA PRO A 127 -30.77 -7.10 -0.50
C PRO A 127 -30.55 -6.21 0.72
N ASP A 128 -29.59 -5.29 0.63
CA ASP A 128 -29.35 -4.30 1.68
C ASP A 128 -30.65 -3.53 1.97
N PRO A 129 -31.11 -3.47 3.23
CA PRO A 129 -32.33 -2.74 3.61
C PRO A 129 -32.33 -1.28 3.15
N ARG A 130 -31.15 -0.68 3.00
CA ARG A 130 -31.00 0.70 2.49
C ARG A 130 -31.36 0.83 1.02
N MET A 131 -31.32 -0.26 0.27
CA MET A 131 -31.64 -0.31 -1.16
C MET A 131 -33.11 -0.69 -1.42
N SER A 132 -33.90 -1.02 -0.37
CA SER A 132 -35.29 -1.43 -0.51
C SER A 132 -36.13 -0.37 -1.21
N VAL A 133 -35.93 0.92 -0.89
CA VAL A 133 -36.68 2.04 -1.50
C VAL A 133 -36.39 2.14 -3.01
N ILE A 134 -35.17 1.85 -3.42
CA ILE A 134 -34.78 1.86 -4.84
C ILE A 134 -35.42 0.68 -5.57
N GLN A 135 -35.46 -0.50 -4.93
CA GLN A 135 -36.10 -1.69 -5.49
C GLN A 135 -37.61 -1.51 -5.66
N ASP A 136 -38.29 -0.88 -4.70
CA ASP A 136 -39.72 -0.57 -4.78
C ASP A 136 -39.99 0.41 -5.94
N LEU A 137 -39.12 1.38 -6.17
CA LEU A 137 -39.18 2.28 -7.33
C LEU A 137 -39.05 1.52 -8.64
N PHE A 138 -38.04 0.64 -8.76
CA PHE A 138 -37.82 -0.16 -9.99
C PHE A 138 -38.98 -1.13 -10.27
N GLN A 139 -39.61 -1.70 -9.25
CA GLN A 139 -40.82 -2.54 -9.44
C GLN A 139 -41.98 -1.73 -9.99
N LYS A 140 -42.23 -0.54 -9.46
CA LYS A 140 -43.30 0.35 -9.97
C LYS A 140 -43.09 0.78 -11.42
N PHE A 141 -41.83 0.93 -11.86
CA PHE A 141 -41.51 1.25 -13.27
C PHE A 141 -41.66 0.05 -14.23
N LYS A 142 -41.66 -1.18 -13.73
CA LYS A 142 -41.87 -2.39 -14.55
C LYS A 142 -43.32 -2.73 -14.78
N GLU A 143 -44.25 -2.16 -14.00
CA GLU A 143 -45.67 -2.39 -14.09
C GLU A 143 -46.43 -1.37 -15.01
N VAL A 144 -45.69 -0.48 -15.64
CA VAL A 144 -46.16 0.46 -16.68
C VAL A 144 -45.64 0.01 -18.04
#